data_6945c1ce6457d120949d7310246fa9df
#
_entry.id   6945c1ce6457d120949d7310246fa9df
#
_cell.length_a   1.000
_cell.length_b   1.000
_cell.length_c   1.000
_cell.angle_alpha   90.00
_cell.angle_beta   90.00
_cell.angle_gamma   90.00
#
_symmetry.space_group_name_H-M   'P 1'
#
loop_
_entity.id
_entity.type
_entity.pdbx_description
1 polymer ?
#
loop_
_entity_poly.entity_id
_entity_poly.type
_entity_poly.pdbx_seq_one_letter_code
_entity_poly.pdbx_strand_id
1 'polypeptide(L)'
;AMEGGIDDVGLGVLFGLELYRYEFAGILMHAEHLEAVHGVGPHTISVPRIRRADDIDPSTFSNGIDDDTFAKICALIRIAVPYTGMIISTRESQKVREKVIGLGVSQISGASRTSVGGYTEEIRPHDTEQFDVSDNRTLDEVVLWLMKMGYIPSFCTACYREGRTGDRFMALCKSKQIQNCCH
;
A
#
# COMPACT_ATOMS: atom_id res chain seq x y z
N ALA A 1 -0.03 -19.40 3.96
CA ALA A 1 1.04 -18.67 4.63
C ALA A 1 0.85 -18.71 6.14
N MET A 2 -0.29 -18.25 6.66
CA MET A 2 -0.57 -18.23 8.12
C MET A 2 -0.60 -19.63 8.73
N GLU A 3 -1.18 -20.62 8.07
CA GLU A 3 -1.08 -22.04 8.50
C GLU A 3 0.36 -22.55 8.56
N GLY A 4 1.25 -21.99 7.75
CA GLY A 4 2.69 -22.28 7.75
C GLY A 4 3.49 -21.52 8.81
N GLY A 5 2.82 -20.72 9.67
CA GLY A 5 3.46 -20.01 10.78
C GLY A 5 3.90 -18.57 10.47
N ILE A 6 3.37 -17.95 9.40
CA ILE A 6 3.59 -16.53 9.13
C ILE A 6 2.57 -15.70 9.91
N ASP A 7 3.05 -14.82 10.77
CA ASP A 7 2.21 -14.00 11.66
C ASP A 7 1.53 -12.82 10.94
N ASP A 8 2.22 -12.21 10.00
CA ASP A 8 1.73 -11.02 9.29
C ASP A 8 1.56 -11.29 7.80
N VAL A 9 0.39 -11.00 7.27
CA VAL A 9 0.11 -11.08 5.84
C VAL A 9 -0.43 -9.75 5.32
N GLY A 10 -0.07 -9.43 4.07
CA GLY A 10 -0.63 -8.33 3.34
C GLY A 10 -1.63 -8.82 2.30
N LEU A 11 -2.70 -8.09 2.12
CA LEU A 11 -3.67 -8.30 1.04
C LEU A 11 -3.49 -7.25 -0.05
N GLY A 12 -3.95 -7.57 -1.24
CA GLY A 12 -4.02 -6.62 -2.33
C GLY A 12 -4.61 -7.23 -3.58
N VAL A 13 -5.20 -6.37 -4.40
CA VAL A 13 -5.64 -6.69 -5.75
C VAL A 13 -5.11 -5.65 -6.72
N LEU A 14 -4.91 -6.01 -7.97
CA LEU A 14 -4.54 -5.07 -9.01
C LEU A 14 -5.82 -4.53 -9.65
N PHE A 15 -6.34 -3.41 -9.13
CA PHE A 15 -7.56 -2.80 -9.63
C PHE A 15 -7.48 -2.46 -11.12
N GLY A 16 -8.49 -2.87 -11.86
CA GLY A 16 -8.60 -2.67 -13.30
C GLY A 16 -8.45 -3.94 -14.13
N LEU A 17 -8.09 -5.07 -13.54
CA LEU A 17 -8.15 -6.38 -14.20
C LEU A 17 -9.59 -6.84 -14.30
N GLU A 18 -10.33 -6.77 -13.21
CA GLU A 18 -11.74 -7.12 -13.12
C GLU A 18 -12.56 -5.91 -12.67
N LEU A 19 -13.86 -6.03 -12.54
CA LEU A 19 -14.74 -4.98 -12.02
C LEU A 19 -14.30 -4.57 -10.62
N TYR A 20 -13.99 -3.31 -10.42
CA TYR A 20 -13.45 -2.82 -9.14
C TYR A 20 -14.36 -3.10 -7.94
N ARG A 21 -15.67 -3.21 -8.15
CA ARG A 21 -16.63 -3.55 -7.09
C ARG A 21 -16.48 -5.00 -6.63
N TYR A 22 -16.22 -5.90 -7.56
CA TYR A 22 -15.93 -7.30 -7.26
C TYR A 22 -14.61 -7.44 -6.51
N GLU A 23 -13.57 -6.79 -7.00
CA GLU A 23 -12.25 -6.79 -6.37
C GLU A 23 -12.28 -6.17 -4.97
N PHE A 24 -13.03 -5.08 -4.78
CA PHE A 24 -13.25 -4.46 -3.47
C PHE A 24 -13.97 -5.41 -2.50
N ALA A 25 -15.06 -6.05 -2.94
CA ALA A 25 -15.76 -7.03 -2.11
C ALA A 25 -14.85 -8.21 -1.73
N GLY A 26 -14.02 -8.68 -2.68
CA GLY A 26 -13.04 -9.73 -2.46
C GLY A 26 -12.03 -9.40 -1.36
N ILE A 27 -11.51 -8.16 -1.34
CA ILE A 27 -10.60 -7.71 -0.26
C ILE A 27 -11.29 -7.76 1.10
N LEU A 28 -12.53 -7.26 1.19
CA LEU A 28 -13.27 -7.24 2.47
C LEU A 28 -13.56 -8.66 2.96
N MET A 29 -14.07 -9.52 2.10
CA MET A 29 -14.35 -10.92 2.44
C MET A 29 -13.08 -11.65 2.85
N HIS A 30 -11.95 -11.36 2.20
CA HIS A 30 -10.66 -11.96 2.56
C HIS A 30 -10.18 -11.46 3.95
N ALA A 31 -10.31 -10.16 4.23
CA ALA A 31 -9.96 -9.62 5.54
C ALA A 31 -10.81 -10.25 6.66
N GLU A 32 -12.13 -10.37 6.45
CA GLU A 32 -13.04 -11.06 7.38
C GLU A 32 -12.70 -12.55 7.56
N HIS A 33 -12.35 -13.24 6.46
CA HIS A 33 -11.93 -14.63 6.50
C HIS A 33 -10.67 -14.82 7.37
N LEU A 34 -9.66 -13.97 7.19
CA LEU A 34 -8.45 -14.03 8.01
C LEU A 34 -8.76 -13.83 9.49
N GLU A 35 -9.61 -12.88 9.82
CA GLU A 35 -10.03 -12.68 11.21
C GLU A 35 -10.80 -13.88 11.77
N ALA A 36 -11.70 -14.45 11.00
CA ALA A 36 -12.52 -15.59 11.44
C ALA A 36 -11.70 -16.86 11.63
N VAL A 37 -10.72 -17.13 10.76
CA VAL A 37 -9.95 -18.39 10.78
C VAL A 37 -8.71 -18.29 11.66
N HIS A 38 -8.02 -17.15 11.63
CA HIS A 38 -6.73 -16.98 12.30
C HIS A 38 -6.79 -16.03 13.51
N GLY A 39 -7.93 -15.42 13.77
CA GLY A 39 -8.09 -14.44 14.86
C GLY A 39 -7.44 -13.08 14.60
N VAL A 40 -6.79 -12.90 13.45
CA VAL A 40 -6.08 -11.69 13.10
C VAL A 40 -6.33 -11.33 11.63
N GLY A 41 -6.67 -10.06 11.37
CA GLY A 41 -6.85 -9.54 10.02
C GLY A 41 -5.52 -9.19 9.33
N PRO A 42 -5.58 -8.66 8.10
CA PRO A 42 -4.38 -8.32 7.35
C PRO A 42 -3.62 -7.18 8.02
N HIS A 43 -2.30 -7.31 8.09
CA HIS A 43 -1.40 -6.25 8.57
C HIS A 43 -1.44 -5.03 7.64
N THR A 44 -1.45 -5.28 6.34
CA THR A 44 -1.51 -4.24 5.32
C THR A 44 -2.46 -4.58 4.20
N ILE A 45 -3.00 -3.54 3.55
CA ILE A 45 -3.71 -3.65 2.28
C ILE A 45 -2.99 -2.78 1.26
N SER A 46 -2.52 -3.41 0.19
CA SER A 46 -1.97 -2.72 -0.98
C SER A 46 -3.10 -2.39 -1.96
N VAL A 47 -3.06 -1.20 -2.52
CA VAL A 47 -4.07 -0.72 -3.48
C VAL A 47 -3.44 -0.37 -4.85
N PRO A 48 -2.73 -1.29 -5.51
CA PRO A 48 -2.25 -1.05 -6.86
C PRO A 48 -3.42 -1.04 -7.86
N ARG A 49 -3.26 -0.24 -8.92
CA ARG A 49 -4.13 -0.31 -10.10
C ARG A 49 -3.30 -0.41 -11.37
N ILE A 50 -3.92 -0.84 -12.46
CA ILE A 50 -3.25 -0.93 -13.75
C ILE A 50 -2.74 0.45 -14.15
N ARG A 51 -1.45 0.53 -14.41
CA ARG A 51 -0.71 1.68 -14.94
C ARG A 51 0.13 1.22 -16.10
N ARG A 52 0.59 2.18 -16.89
CA ARG A 52 1.48 1.90 -18.02
C ARG A 52 2.74 1.17 -17.56
N ALA A 53 3.16 0.20 -18.35
CA ALA A 53 4.43 -0.50 -18.24
C ALA A 53 4.89 -0.86 -19.65
N ASP A 54 6.12 -1.36 -19.82
CA ASP A 54 6.72 -1.56 -21.15
C ASP A 54 5.82 -2.29 -22.15
N ASP A 55 5.17 -3.38 -21.72
CA ASP A 55 4.28 -4.18 -22.58
C ASP A 55 2.80 -4.05 -22.19
N ILE A 56 2.44 -3.06 -21.37
CA ILE A 56 1.07 -2.87 -20.88
C ILE A 56 0.56 -1.49 -21.25
N ASP A 57 -0.43 -1.45 -22.14
CA ASP A 57 -1.23 -0.25 -22.40
C ASP A 57 -2.50 -0.29 -21.54
N PRO A 58 -2.66 0.63 -20.57
CA PRO A 58 -3.86 0.66 -19.72
C PRO A 58 -5.16 0.82 -20.49
N SER A 59 -5.13 1.40 -21.69
CA SER A 59 -6.33 1.60 -22.52
C SER A 59 -6.94 0.30 -23.06
N THR A 60 -6.15 -0.77 -23.05
CA THR A 60 -6.63 -2.10 -23.48
C THR A 60 -7.47 -2.83 -22.41
N PHE A 61 -7.48 -2.32 -21.17
CA PHE A 61 -8.23 -2.89 -20.06
C PHE A 61 -9.55 -2.15 -19.88
N SER A 62 -10.66 -2.86 -20.15
CA SER A 62 -12.01 -2.29 -20.08
C SER A 62 -12.45 -1.88 -18.66
N ASN A 63 -11.81 -2.45 -17.64
CA ASN A 63 -12.13 -2.23 -16.22
C ASN A 63 -11.21 -1.21 -15.54
N GLY A 64 -10.41 -0.47 -16.29
CA GLY A 64 -9.55 0.59 -15.77
C GLY A 64 -10.33 1.60 -14.92
N ILE A 65 -9.75 2.07 -13.83
CA ILE A 65 -10.39 3.04 -12.93
C ILE A 65 -9.67 4.39 -12.95
N ASP A 66 -10.47 5.46 -12.92
CA ASP A 66 -9.97 6.82 -12.83
C ASP A 66 -9.48 7.20 -11.41
N ASP A 67 -8.90 8.39 -11.28
CA ASP A 67 -8.33 8.86 -10.01
C ASP A 67 -9.39 9.09 -8.93
N ASP A 68 -10.60 9.48 -9.30
CA ASP A 68 -11.68 9.73 -8.35
C ASP A 68 -12.28 8.43 -7.83
N THR A 69 -12.48 7.45 -8.71
CA THR A 69 -12.90 6.11 -8.32
C THR A 69 -11.85 5.45 -7.43
N PHE A 70 -10.57 5.58 -7.79
CA PHE A 70 -9.46 5.07 -6.98
C PHE A 70 -9.43 5.69 -5.57
N ALA A 71 -9.55 7.00 -5.47
CA ALA A 71 -9.60 7.70 -4.19
C ALA A 71 -10.81 7.24 -3.34
N LYS A 72 -11.97 7.05 -3.98
CA LYS A 72 -13.17 6.52 -3.31
C LYS A 72 -12.94 5.10 -2.76
N ILE A 73 -12.30 4.22 -3.54
CA ILE A 73 -11.95 2.87 -3.09
C ILE A 73 -11.04 2.93 -1.86
N CYS A 74 -9.99 3.76 -1.88
CA CYS A 74 -9.10 3.93 -0.73
C CYS A 74 -9.86 4.39 0.52
N ALA A 75 -10.75 5.37 0.39
CA ALA A 75 -11.57 5.83 1.51
C ALA A 75 -12.50 4.74 2.06
N LEU A 76 -13.14 3.97 1.17
CA LEU A 76 -14.03 2.89 1.56
C LEU A 76 -13.28 1.74 2.26
N ILE A 77 -12.10 1.36 1.78
CA ILE A 77 -11.25 0.36 2.46
C ILE A 77 -10.87 0.85 3.86
N ARG A 78 -10.48 2.13 3.99
CA ARG A 78 -10.15 2.71 5.30
C ARG A 78 -11.31 2.67 6.28
N ILE A 79 -12.54 2.89 5.82
CA ILE A 79 -13.75 2.81 6.66
C ILE A 79 -14.06 1.36 7.03
N ALA A 80 -13.96 0.45 6.07
CA ALA A 80 -14.34 -0.95 6.26
C ALA A 80 -13.32 -1.74 7.10
N VAL A 81 -12.01 -1.46 6.93
CA VAL A 81 -10.92 -2.14 7.66
C VAL A 81 -10.03 -1.08 8.34
N PRO A 82 -10.53 -0.41 9.39
CA PRO A 82 -9.90 0.79 9.94
C PRO A 82 -8.56 0.55 10.63
N TYR A 83 -8.28 -0.66 11.05
CA TYR A 83 -7.10 -1.03 11.82
C TYR A 83 -5.88 -1.38 10.95
N THR A 84 -6.08 -1.65 9.65
CA THR A 84 -5.00 -2.12 8.76
C THR A 84 -4.14 -0.97 8.24
N GLY A 85 -2.87 -1.24 7.97
CA GLY A 85 -2.02 -0.33 7.17
C GLY A 85 -2.47 -0.33 5.71
N MET A 86 -2.49 0.82 5.05
CA MET A 86 -2.78 0.91 3.61
C MET A 86 -1.58 1.48 2.89
N ILE A 87 -1.12 0.78 1.85
CA ILE A 87 0.10 1.11 1.11
C ILE A 87 -0.24 1.65 -0.27
N ILE A 88 0.37 2.79 -0.60
CA ILE A 88 0.38 3.37 -1.95
C ILE A 88 1.80 3.37 -2.53
N SER A 89 1.93 2.93 -3.78
CA SER A 89 3.22 2.84 -4.45
C SER A 89 3.61 4.12 -5.20
N THR A 90 4.89 4.19 -5.62
CA THR A 90 5.42 5.25 -6.49
C THR A 90 4.89 5.18 -7.93
N ARG A 91 4.11 4.18 -8.29
CA ARG A 91 3.41 4.09 -9.58
C ARG A 91 2.30 5.12 -9.72
N GLU A 92 1.79 5.63 -8.60
CA GLU A 92 0.82 6.72 -8.58
C GLU A 92 1.52 8.09 -8.58
N SER A 93 0.91 9.05 -9.28
CA SER A 93 1.43 10.42 -9.34
C SER A 93 1.40 11.07 -7.95
N GLN A 94 2.26 12.06 -7.74
CA GLN A 94 2.30 12.84 -6.50
C GLN A 94 0.91 13.35 -6.10
N LYS A 95 0.15 13.90 -7.06
CA LYS A 95 -1.19 14.45 -6.84
C LYS A 95 -2.17 13.39 -6.31
N VAL A 96 -2.15 12.20 -6.88
CA VAL A 96 -3.01 11.09 -6.42
C VAL A 96 -2.58 10.63 -5.03
N ARG A 97 -1.28 10.48 -4.80
CA ARG A 97 -0.73 10.07 -3.49
C ARG A 97 -1.12 11.06 -2.40
N GLU A 98 -1.00 12.36 -2.65
CA GLU A 98 -1.43 13.43 -1.75
C GLU A 98 -2.91 13.30 -1.38
N LYS A 99 -3.78 13.11 -2.39
CA LYS A 99 -5.22 12.93 -2.20
C LYS A 99 -5.53 11.73 -1.32
N VAL A 100 -4.94 10.55 -1.59
CA VAL A 100 -5.28 9.33 -0.86
C VAL A 100 -4.65 9.25 0.53
N ILE A 101 -3.51 9.90 0.78
CA ILE A 101 -2.96 10.08 2.12
C ILE A 101 -3.97 10.85 2.99
N GLY A 102 -4.55 11.92 2.46
CA GLY A 102 -5.62 12.67 3.14
C GLY A 102 -6.90 11.85 3.40
N LEU A 103 -7.09 10.73 2.71
CA LEU A 103 -8.21 9.80 2.88
C LEU A 103 -7.87 8.59 3.75
N GLY A 104 -6.66 8.55 4.34
CA GLY A 104 -6.30 7.54 5.33
C GLY A 104 -5.33 6.46 4.83
N VAL A 105 -4.73 6.59 3.65
CA VAL A 105 -3.55 5.79 3.30
C VAL A 105 -2.43 6.15 4.27
N SER A 106 -1.83 5.14 4.91
CA SER A 106 -0.91 5.33 6.04
C SER A 106 0.53 4.94 5.74
N GLN A 107 0.76 4.26 4.63
CA GLN A 107 2.11 3.81 4.23
C GLN A 107 2.35 4.19 2.78
N ILE A 108 3.56 4.65 2.50
CA ILE A 108 3.95 5.04 1.15
C ILE A 108 5.31 4.45 0.78
N SER A 109 5.49 4.09 -0.47
CA SER A 109 6.80 3.81 -1.03
C SER A 109 7.49 5.12 -1.43
N GLY A 110 8.79 5.21 -1.27
CA GLY A 110 9.60 6.33 -1.72
C GLY A 110 10.87 5.86 -2.39
N ALA A 111 11.39 6.62 -3.34
CA ALA A 111 12.64 6.35 -4.05
C ALA A 111 12.71 4.94 -4.67
N SER A 112 11.59 4.40 -5.14
CA SER A 112 11.54 3.07 -5.74
C SER A 112 12.33 3.03 -7.06
N ARG A 113 13.10 1.97 -7.25
CA ARG A 113 13.81 1.65 -8.48
C ARG A 113 13.33 0.30 -8.98
N THR A 114 12.87 0.24 -10.22
CA THR A 114 12.29 -0.99 -10.82
C THR A 114 13.21 -1.64 -11.85
N SER A 115 14.32 -0.99 -12.19
CA SER A 115 15.35 -1.55 -13.06
C SER A 115 16.22 -2.58 -12.33
N VAL A 116 16.73 -3.55 -13.05
CA VAL A 116 17.71 -4.52 -12.54
C VAL A 116 18.97 -3.79 -12.09
N GLY A 117 19.39 -3.98 -10.83
CA GLY A 117 20.53 -3.26 -10.26
C GLY A 117 20.30 -1.79 -9.94
N GLY A 118 19.05 -1.28 -10.04
CA GLY A 118 18.72 0.13 -9.96
C GLY A 118 19.11 0.83 -8.65
N TYR A 119 19.39 0.10 -7.58
CA TYR A 119 19.87 0.65 -6.31
C TYR A 119 21.39 0.71 -6.19
N THR A 120 22.12 0.05 -7.08
CA THR A 120 23.59 -0.08 -7.02
C THR A 120 24.31 0.68 -8.13
N GLU A 121 23.62 1.07 -9.19
CA GLU A 121 24.18 1.73 -10.36
C GLU A 121 23.75 3.19 -10.47
N GLU A 122 24.68 4.06 -10.85
CA GLU A 122 24.36 5.42 -11.30
C GLU A 122 23.48 5.33 -12.55
N ILE A 123 22.45 6.14 -12.59
CA ILE A 123 21.35 6.25 -13.54
C ILE A 123 21.74 5.79 -14.96
N ARG A 124 21.31 4.59 -15.35
CA ARG A 124 21.27 4.17 -16.76
C ARG A 124 19.93 4.51 -17.38
N PRO A 125 19.87 4.75 -18.71
CA PRO A 125 18.62 5.05 -19.40
C PRO A 125 17.58 3.91 -19.25
N HIS A 126 16.33 4.25 -19.40
CA HIS A 126 15.07 3.56 -19.22
C HIS A 126 14.88 2.12 -19.75
N ASP A 127 15.89 1.43 -20.25
CA ASP A 127 15.73 0.19 -21.03
C ASP A 127 15.46 -1.09 -20.20
N THR A 128 15.36 -1.01 -18.87
CA THR A 128 15.18 -2.20 -18.02
C THR A 128 14.17 -2.04 -16.88
N GLU A 129 13.34 -1.00 -16.92
CA GLU A 129 12.35 -0.78 -15.87
C GLU A 129 11.15 -1.74 -16.03
N GLN A 130 10.86 -2.53 -14.99
CA GLN A 130 9.69 -3.42 -15.00
C GLN A 130 8.35 -2.66 -15.01
N PHE A 131 8.33 -1.45 -14.46
CA PHE A 131 7.14 -0.61 -14.36
C PHE A 131 7.50 0.87 -14.44
N ASP A 132 6.66 1.65 -15.09
CA ASP A 132 6.76 3.11 -15.05
C ASP A 132 6.55 3.61 -13.61
N VAL A 133 7.54 4.31 -13.08
CA VAL A 133 7.47 4.99 -11.79
C VAL A 133 7.05 6.44 -12.02
N SER A 134 5.83 6.79 -11.63
CA SER A 134 5.32 8.16 -11.81
C SER A 134 5.90 9.15 -10.80
N ASP A 135 6.36 8.68 -9.65
CA ASP A 135 6.98 9.50 -8.60
C ASP A 135 8.45 9.09 -8.43
N ASN A 136 9.32 9.81 -9.11
CA ASN A 136 10.77 9.55 -9.17
C ASN A 136 11.57 10.34 -8.13
N ARG A 137 10.89 10.99 -7.16
CA ARG A 137 11.54 11.77 -6.12
C ARG A 137 12.44 10.90 -5.25
N THR A 138 13.51 11.50 -4.76
CA THR A 138 14.39 10.89 -3.76
C THR A 138 13.64 10.69 -2.44
N LEU A 139 14.19 9.86 -1.56
CA LEU A 139 13.58 9.63 -0.24
C LEU A 139 13.48 10.93 0.57
N ASP A 140 14.52 11.76 0.54
CA ASP A 140 14.55 13.04 1.24
C ASP A 140 13.48 14.02 0.74
N GLU A 141 13.26 14.06 -0.57
CA GLU A 141 12.20 14.88 -1.17
C GLU A 141 10.81 14.39 -0.77
N VAL A 142 10.60 13.08 -0.69
CA VAL A 142 9.33 12.50 -0.23
C VAL A 142 9.10 12.80 1.26
N VAL A 143 10.12 12.65 2.09
CA VAL A 143 10.06 12.99 3.52
C VAL A 143 9.73 14.47 3.71
N LEU A 144 10.46 15.36 3.02
CA LEU A 144 10.19 16.80 3.08
C LEU A 144 8.79 17.17 2.61
N TRP A 145 8.30 16.53 1.57
CA TRP A 145 6.93 16.71 1.08
C TRP A 145 5.89 16.33 2.13
N LEU A 146 6.04 15.17 2.78
CA LEU A 146 5.14 14.74 3.85
C LEU A 146 5.15 15.71 5.04
N MET A 147 6.33 16.19 5.44
CA MET A 147 6.46 17.18 6.52
C MET A 147 5.76 18.51 6.16
N LYS A 148 5.88 18.97 4.91
CA LYS A 148 5.18 20.16 4.42
C LYS A 148 3.65 19.99 4.41
N MET A 149 3.16 18.78 4.26
CA MET A 149 1.74 18.44 4.39
C MET A 149 1.27 18.28 5.84
N GLY A 150 2.17 18.43 6.83
CA GLY A 150 1.86 18.31 8.25
C GLY A 150 1.92 16.87 8.80
N TYR A 151 2.49 15.93 8.06
CA TYR A 151 2.70 14.55 8.52
C TYR A 151 4.11 14.40 9.12
N ILE A 152 4.24 13.46 10.05
CA ILE A 152 5.52 13.03 10.60
C ILE A 152 5.82 11.65 10.00
N PRO A 153 6.71 11.55 9.00
CA PRO A 153 7.07 10.26 8.41
C PRO A 153 7.86 9.42 9.40
N SER A 154 7.55 8.12 9.42
CA SER A 154 8.27 7.13 10.23
C SER A 154 8.81 6.04 9.29
N PHE A 155 10.02 5.58 9.57
CA PHE A 155 10.62 4.43 8.90
C PHE A 155 10.36 3.12 9.65
N CYS A 156 9.45 3.16 10.62
CA CYS A 156 9.06 2.02 11.41
C CYS A 156 8.32 1.01 10.52
N THR A 157 8.77 -0.23 10.58
CA THR A 157 8.11 -1.40 10.01
C THR A 157 7.72 -2.35 11.13
N ALA A 158 7.20 -3.54 10.80
CA ALA A 158 6.92 -4.58 11.78
C ALA A 158 8.17 -4.91 12.61
N CYS A 159 8.02 -4.93 13.93
CA CYS A 159 9.10 -5.20 14.88
C CYS A 159 9.04 -6.65 15.36
N TYR A 160 9.46 -7.59 14.54
CA TYR A 160 9.46 -9.02 14.88
C TYR A 160 10.20 -9.34 16.18
N ARG A 161 11.32 -8.67 16.44
CA ARG A 161 12.11 -8.86 17.67
C ARG A 161 11.40 -8.42 18.95
N GLU A 162 10.51 -7.47 18.83
CA GLU A 162 9.74 -6.91 19.95
C GLU A 162 8.34 -7.56 20.07
N GLY A 163 8.04 -8.57 19.27
CA GLY A 163 6.72 -9.19 19.21
C GLY A 163 5.62 -8.21 18.79
N ARG A 164 5.93 -7.23 17.96
CA ARG A 164 5.00 -6.22 17.45
C ARG A 164 4.48 -6.63 16.08
N THR A 165 4.03 -7.86 15.98
CA THR A 165 3.50 -8.49 14.77
C THR A 165 2.30 -9.34 15.13
N GLY A 166 1.58 -9.81 14.12
CA GLY A 166 0.46 -10.71 14.27
C GLY A 166 -0.65 -10.18 15.16
N ASP A 167 -1.22 -11.05 15.96
CA ASP A 167 -2.37 -10.78 16.83
C ASP A 167 -2.12 -9.67 17.85
N ARG A 168 -0.95 -9.65 18.46
CA ARG A 168 -0.56 -8.63 19.44
C ARG A 168 -0.52 -7.23 18.83
N PHE A 169 0.12 -7.08 17.66
CA PHE A 169 0.18 -5.80 16.97
C PHE A 169 -1.21 -5.36 16.51
N MET A 170 -1.98 -6.27 15.91
CA MET A 170 -3.32 -5.96 15.44
C MET A 170 -4.28 -5.64 16.57
N ALA A 171 -4.12 -6.25 17.75
CA ALA A 171 -4.88 -5.90 18.95
C ALA A 171 -4.62 -4.45 19.40
N LEU A 172 -3.37 -3.99 19.35
CA LEU A 172 -3.02 -2.60 19.62
C LEU A 172 -3.64 -1.63 18.58
N CYS A 173 -3.65 -2.00 17.32
CA CYS A 173 -4.28 -1.21 16.25
C CYS A 173 -5.80 -1.11 16.46
N LYS A 174 -6.48 -2.24 16.75
CA LYS A 174 -7.93 -2.29 16.98
C LYS A 174 -8.36 -1.52 18.24
N SER A 175 -7.58 -1.61 19.31
CA SER A 175 -7.86 -0.90 20.58
C SER A 175 -7.43 0.57 20.55
N LYS A 176 -6.85 1.07 19.44
CA LYS A 176 -6.26 2.42 19.32
C LYS A 176 -5.08 2.69 20.28
N GLN A 177 -4.49 1.64 20.81
CA GLN A 177 -3.32 1.74 21.71
C GLN A 177 -1.99 1.67 20.94
N ILE A 178 -2.01 1.66 19.63
CA ILE A 178 -0.81 1.60 18.78
C ILE A 178 0.14 2.78 19.03
N GLN A 179 -0.37 3.92 19.43
CA GLN A 179 0.44 5.07 19.84
C GLN A 179 1.40 4.76 21.01
N ASN A 180 1.11 3.71 21.79
CA ASN A 180 1.94 3.27 22.91
C ASN A 180 3.00 2.24 22.46
N CYS A 181 3.03 1.89 21.18
CA CYS A 181 3.92 0.86 20.65
C CYS A 181 5.39 1.31 20.57
N CYS A 182 5.64 2.60 20.44
CA CYS A 182 6.95 3.19 20.15
C CYS A 182 7.57 3.92 21.35
N HIS A 183 7.26 3.54 22.57
CA HIS A 183 7.86 4.06 23.80
C HIS A 183 8.81 3.08 24.43
#